data_4f0d0f328a5fdb5e5e7b4f418a953ddf
#
_entry.id   4f0d0f328a5fdb5e5e7b4f418a953ddf
#
_cell.length_a   1.000
_cell.length_b   1.000
_cell.length_c   1.000
_cell.angle_alpha   90.00
_cell.angle_beta   90.00
_cell.angle_gamma   90.00
#
_symmetry.space_group_name_H-M   'P 1'
#
loop_
_entity.id
_entity.type
_entity.pdbx_description
1 polymer ?
#
loop_
_entity_poly.entity_id
_entity_poly.type
_entity_poly.pdbx_seq_one_letter_code
_entity_poly.pdbx_strand_id
1 'polypeptide(L)'
;MQLIKKHLNGLGYVVDTNKGNSVYTVYVVNLRDTVGPRIGPHSWIYVGQTTRTPQERLRQHLSGHKASRHVFRHGVDLNRRLYRNVPAARFKEDVLQLEARLARDLKRRGYNVLGGH
;
A
#
# COMPACT_ATOMS: atom_id res chain seq x y z
N MET A 1 -22.58 10.42 -16.74
CA MET A 1 -22.18 10.25 -16.10
C MET A 1 -22.07 10.45 -15.71
N GLN A 2 -21.85 10.13 -15.35
CA GLN A 2 -21.45 10.03 -14.64
C GLN A 2 -21.25 9.77 -14.35
N LEU A 3 -21.77 9.27 -14.76
CA LEU A 3 -21.39 8.93 -14.36
C LEU A 3 -21.50 9.05 -13.56
N ILE A 4 -22.67 8.87 -13.02
CA ILE A 4 -22.09 9.12 -11.99
C ILE A 4 -21.53 10.40 -12.05
N LYS A 5 -22.06 11.52 -11.65
CA LYS A 5 -21.31 12.27 -11.83
C LYS A 5 -20.27 11.65 -11.88
N LYS A 6 -20.16 11.02 -12.57
CA LYS A 6 -19.04 10.29 -12.66
C LYS A 6 -18.24 10.78 -13.76
N HIS A 7 -16.98 10.71 -13.57
CA HIS A 7 -16.13 10.96 -14.69
C HIS A 7 -15.18 9.78 -14.81
N LEU A 8 -14.63 9.59 -15.97
CA LEU A 8 -13.66 8.55 -16.18
C LEU A 8 -12.29 9.13 -15.88
N ASN A 9 -11.50 8.40 -15.12
CA ASN A 9 -10.12 8.78 -14.95
C ASN A 9 -9.33 8.26 -16.14
N GLY A 10 -8.04 8.47 -16.13
CA GLY A 10 -7.18 8.10 -17.23
C GLY A 10 -7.12 6.62 -17.52
N LEU A 11 -7.65 5.79 -16.65
CA LEU A 11 -7.66 4.36 -16.83
C LEU A 11 -8.99 3.83 -17.30
N GLY A 12 -9.95 4.71 -17.55
CA GLY A 12 -11.28 4.31 -17.99
C GLY A 12 -12.22 3.94 -16.86
N TYR A 13 -11.80 4.09 -15.64
CA TYR A 13 -12.69 3.83 -14.51
C TYR A 13 -13.65 4.97 -14.33
N VAL A 14 -14.82 4.65 -13.87
CA VAL A 14 -15.77 5.65 -13.44
C VAL A 14 -15.41 6.00 -12.01
N VAL A 15 -14.99 7.22 -11.80
CA VAL A 15 -14.62 7.66 -10.47
C VAL A 15 -15.84 8.26 -9.82
N ASP A 16 -16.24 7.67 -8.73
CA ASP A 16 -17.36 8.13 -7.97
C ASP A 16 -16.83 8.94 -6.81
N THR A 17 -17.27 10.18 -6.73
CA THR A 17 -16.80 11.07 -5.69
C THR A 17 -17.50 10.87 -4.36
N ASN A 18 -18.49 10.00 -4.31
CA ASN A 18 -19.13 9.69 -3.05
C ASN A 18 -18.18 8.96 -2.14
N LYS A 19 -18.33 9.19 -0.86
CA LYS A 19 -17.48 8.55 0.09
C LYS A 19 -17.50 7.06 0.03
N GLY A 20 -18.63 6.46 -0.26
CA GLY A 20 -18.75 5.03 -0.31
C GLY A 20 -18.02 4.38 -1.45
N ASN A 21 -17.46 5.17 -2.36
CA ASN A 21 -16.81 4.66 -3.57
C ASN A 21 -15.33 4.96 -3.59
N SER A 22 -14.72 4.88 -2.43
CA SER A 22 -13.29 5.06 -2.34
C SER A 22 -12.56 3.95 -3.07
N VAL A 23 -11.42 4.28 -3.64
CA VAL A 23 -10.55 3.29 -4.23
C VAL A 23 -9.52 2.85 -3.20
N TYR A 24 -8.99 1.66 -3.43
CA TYR A 24 -7.93 1.11 -2.60
C TYR A 24 -6.60 1.34 -3.29
N THR A 25 -5.61 1.70 -2.51
CA THR A 25 -4.25 1.92 -3.00
C THR A 25 -3.28 1.06 -2.22
N VAL A 26 -2.40 0.37 -2.95
CA VAL A 26 -1.31 -0.38 -2.33
C VAL A 26 -0.18 0.60 -2.03
N TYR A 27 0.52 0.38 -0.91
CA TYR A 27 1.65 1.23 -0.54
C TYR A 27 2.75 0.39 0.08
N VAL A 28 3.94 0.98 0.14
CA VAL A 28 5.12 0.34 0.73
C VAL A 28 5.78 1.32 1.69
N VAL A 29 6.08 0.82 2.88
CA VAL A 29 6.75 1.61 3.92
C VAL A 29 8.15 1.03 4.12
N ASN A 30 9.14 1.89 4.14
CA ASN A 30 10.50 1.49 4.50
C ASN A 30 10.54 1.25 6.00
N LEU A 31 11.20 0.17 6.42
CA LEU A 31 11.34 -0.19 7.82
C LEU A 31 12.82 -0.20 8.20
N ARG A 32 13.08 0.04 9.48
CA ARG A 32 14.44 -0.05 10.02
C ARG A 32 14.84 -1.50 10.19
N ASP A 33 16.14 -1.73 10.25
CA ASP A 33 16.68 -3.07 10.50
C ASP A 33 16.42 -3.58 11.91
N THR A 34 15.80 -2.76 12.75
CA THR A 34 15.34 -3.20 14.06
C THR A 34 14.27 -4.28 13.99
N VAL A 35 13.69 -4.50 12.79
CA VAL A 35 12.82 -5.64 12.56
C VAL A 35 13.55 -6.94 12.85
N GLY A 36 14.80 -7.05 12.41
CA GLY A 36 15.58 -8.25 12.56
C GLY A 36 16.65 -8.35 11.48
N PRO A 37 17.46 -9.42 11.51
CA PRO A 37 18.47 -9.64 10.48
C PRO A 37 17.83 -9.77 9.10
N ARG A 38 18.46 -9.18 8.12
CA ARG A 38 18.01 -9.32 6.73
C ARG A 38 18.32 -10.71 6.22
N ILE A 39 17.39 -11.25 5.43
CA ILE A 39 17.59 -12.50 4.73
C ILE A 39 18.04 -12.19 3.30
N GLY A 40 17.31 -11.27 2.64
CA GLY A 40 17.70 -10.78 1.34
C GLY A 40 18.60 -9.55 1.44
N PRO A 41 19.20 -9.12 0.33
CA PRO A 41 20.19 -8.02 0.34
C PRO A 41 19.59 -6.62 0.51
N HIS A 42 18.30 -6.46 0.26
CA HIS A 42 17.68 -5.14 0.34
C HIS A 42 16.99 -4.92 1.67
N SER A 43 16.48 -3.71 1.87
CA SER A 43 15.93 -3.30 3.15
C SER A 43 14.67 -4.07 3.54
N TRP A 44 14.29 -3.95 4.80
CA TRP A 44 12.99 -4.38 5.27
C TRP A 44 11.94 -3.40 4.80
N ILE A 45 10.81 -3.92 4.35
CA ILE A 45 9.68 -3.10 3.90
C ILE A 45 8.37 -3.74 4.36
N TYR A 46 7.35 -2.91 4.44
CA TYR A 46 5.99 -3.36 4.75
C TYR A 46 5.10 -3.02 3.56
N VAL A 47 4.34 -3.99 3.07
CA VAL A 47 3.39 -3.80 1.97
C VAL A 47 1.99 -3.84 2.54
N GLY A 48 1.19 -2.83 2.24
CA GLY A 48 -0.18 -2.75 2.72
C GLY A 48 -1.11 -2.13 1.68
N GLN A 49 -2.35 -1.94 2.07
CA GLN A 49 -3.33 -1.26 1.24
C GLN A 49 -4.23 -0.39 2.10
N THR A 50 -4.82 0.63 1.49
CA THR A 50 -5.63 1.58 2.23
C THR A 50 -6.66 2.23 1.31
N THR A 51 -7.78 2.66 1.88
CA THR A 51 -8.74 3.53 1.18
C THR A 51 -8.42 5.00 1.41
N ARG A 52 -7.46 5.29 2.28
CA ARG A 52 -6.97 6.65 2.49
C ARG A 52 -5.78 6.88 1.57
N THR A 53 -5.19 8.04 1.62
CA THR A 53 -3.92 8.22 0.93
C THR A 53 -2.82 7.45 1.67
N PRO A 54 -1.79 7.00 0.97
CA PRO A 54 -0.66 6.35 1.65
C PRO A 54 -0.06 7.23 2.76
N GLN A 55 0.02 8.54 2.53
CA GLN A 55 0.55 9.48 3.52
C GLN A 55 -0.30 9.50 4.79
N GLU A 56 -1.61 9.53 4.62
CA GLU A 56 -2.52 9.49 5.76
C GLU A 56 -2.42 8.18 6.52
N ARG A 57 -2.33 7.09 5.77
CA ARG A 57 -2.24 5.77 6.39
C ARG A 57 -0.91 5.61 7.15
N LEU A 58 0.18 6.11 6.57
CA LEU A 58 1.46 6.09 7.28
C LEU A 58 1.37 6.89 8.58
N ARG A 59 0.74 8.05 8.53
CA ARG A 59 0.55 8.87 9.71
C ARG A 59 -0.22 8.12 10.80
N GLN A 60 -1.27 7.41 10.42
CA GLN A 60 -2.03 6.59 11.36
C GLN A 60 -1.18 5.49 11.97
N HIS A 61 -0.39 4.80 11.14
CA HIS A 61 0.52 3.77 11.65
C HIS A 61 1.48 4.34 12.68
N LEU A 62 2.10 5.45 12.37
CA LEU A 62 3.12 6.04 13.24
C LEU A 62 2.52 6.60 14.52
N SER A 63 1.24 6.96 14.50
CA SER A 63 0.55 7.46 15.70
C SER A 63 -0.02 6.30 16.54
N GLY A 64 0.02 5.08 16.03
CA GLY A 64 -0.53 3.92 16.72
C GLY A 64 -2.01 3.69 16.49
N HIS A 65 -2.68 4.50 15.67
CA HIS A 65 -4.10 4.35 15.42
C HIS A 65 -4.36 3.23 14.41
N LYS A 66 -4.97 2.15 14.87
CA LYS A 66 -5.23 0.96 14.05
C LYS A 66 -3.99 0.57 13.25
N ALA A 67 -2.85 0.65 13.90
CA ALA A 67 -1.57 0.54 13.23
C ALA A 67 -1.13 -0.90 13.06
N SER A 68 -0.38 -1.16 11.99
CA SER A 68 0.44 -2.34 11.93
C SER A 68 1.52 -2.20 12.99
N ARG A 69 1.69 -3.25 13.79
CA ARG A 69 2.74 -3.25 14.81
C ARG A 69 4.12 -3.03 14.19
N HIS A 70 4.34 -3.62 13.03
CA HIS A 70 5.63 -3.51 12.34
C HIS A 70 5.92 -2.07 11.93
N VAL A 71 4.93 -1.38 11.37
CA VAL A 71 5.13 -0.01 10.94
C VAL A 71 5.22 0.93 12.14
N PHE A 72 4.41 0.69 13.15
CA PHE A 72 4.47 1.50 14.35
C PHE A 72 5.85 1.45 15.00
N ARG A 73 6.43 0.26 15.06
CA ARG A 73 7.72 0.07 15.73
C ARG A 73 8.92 0.41 14.87
N HIS A 74 8.83 0.15 13.57
CA HIS A 74 10.00 0.17 12.71
C HIS A 74 9.86 1.07 11.47
N GLY A 75 8.69 1.70 11.29
CA GLY A 75 8.42 2.48 10.10
C GLY A 75 9.24 3.74 10.00
N VAL A 76 9.64 4.08 8.79
CA VAL A 76 10.41 5.29 8.50
C VAL A 76 9.60 6.20 7.59
N ASP A 77 9.42 5.80 6.35
CA ASP A 77 8.72 6.62 5.35
C ASP A 77 8.19 5.73 4.25
N LEU A 78 7.46 6.35 3.32
CA LEU A 78 6.95 5.63 2.16
C LEU A 78 8.04 5.43 1.13
N ASN A 79 8.03 4.25 0.50
CA ASN A 79 8.90 3.99 -0.64
C ASN A 79 8.07 4.05 -1.91
N ARG A 80 7.85 5.26 -2.41
CA ARG A 80 6.95 5.48 -3.54
C ARG A 80 7.41 4.78 -4.80
N ARG A 81 8.71 4.69 -5.01
CA ARG A 81 9.24 4.07 -6.21
C ARG A 81 8.79 2.63 -6.36
N LEU A 82 8.58 1.94 -5.25
CA LEU A 82 8.21 0.53 -5.28
C LEU A 82 6.72 0.29 -5.55
N TYR A 83 5.88 1.31 -5.41
CA TYR A 83 4.44 1.08 -5.61
C TYR A 83 3.77 2.07 -6.56
N ARG A 84 4.49 3.07 -7.05
CA ARG A 84 3.87 4.13 -7.85
C ARG A 84 3.20 3.63 -9.13
N ASN A 85 3.62 2.48 -9.63
CA ASN A 85 3.06 1.91 -10.85
C ASN A 85 1.97 0.87 -10.59
N VAL A 86 1.63 0.62 -9.34
CA VAL A 86 0.54 -0.30 -9.01
C VAL A 86 -0.77 0.46 -9.13
N PRO A 87 -1.72 -0.02 -9.93
CA PRO A 87 -2.98 0.70 -10.10
C PRO A 87 -3.83 0.65 -8.84
N ALA A 88 -4.67 1.64 -8.67
CA ALA A 88 -5.68 1.61 -7.63
C ALA A 88 -6.77 0.62 -8.01
N ALA A 89 -7.46 0.08 -7.02
CA ALA A 89 -8.54 -0.87 -7.24
C ALA A 89 -9.81 -0.39 -6.55
N ARG A 90 -10.95 -0.72 -7.15
CA ARG A 90 -12.25 -0.38 -6.56
C ARG A 90 -12.71 -1.39 -5.54
N PHE A 91 -12.30 -2.65 -5.70
CA PHE A 91 -12.80 -3.73 -4.86
C PHE A 91 -11.71 -4.30 -3.99
N LYS A 92 -12.11 -4.69 -2.80
CA LYS A 92 -11.19 -5.23 -1.81
C LYS A 92 -10.44 -6.44 -2.31
N GLU A 93 -11.13 -7.35 -2.97
CA GLU A 93 -10.48 -8.55 -3.44
C GLU A 93 -9.42 -8.27 -4.50
N ASP A 94 -9.63 -7.22 -5.30
CA ASP A 94 -8.66 -6.86 -6.32
C ASP A 94 -7.41 -6.27 -5.69
N VAL A 95 -7.58 -5.40 -4.70
CA VAL A 95 -6.41 -4.79 -4.07
C VAL A 95 -5.63 -5.82 -3.25
N LEU A 96 -6.30 -6.81 -2.69
CA LEU A 96 -5.59 -7.86 -1.96
C LEU A 96 -4.71 -8.67 -2.89
N GLN A 97 -5.17 -8.91 -4.12
CA GLN A 97 -4.35 -9.58 -5.12
C GLN A 97 -3.17 -8.73 -5.55
N LEU A 98 -3.38 -7.43 -5.75
CA LEU A 98 -2.30 -6.52 -6.11
C LEU A 98 -1.26 -6.46 -4.99
N GLU A 99 -1.72 -6.38 -3.77
CA GLU A 99 -0.86 -6.33 -2.60
C GLU A 99 -0.01 -7.59 -2.50
N ALA A 100 -0.63 -8.75 -2.62
CA ALA A 100 0.07 -10.03 -2.54
C ALA A 100 1.07 -10.18 -3.67
N ARG A 101 0.70 -9.76 -4.87
CA ARG A 101 1.57 -9.86 -6.02
C ARG A 101 2.79 -8.95 -5.87
N LEU A 102 2.57 -7.73 -5.42
CA LEU A 102 3.67 -6.80 -5.21
C LEU A 102 4.63 -7.34 -4.14
N ALA A 103 4.08 -7.82 -3.03
CA ALA A 103 4.89 -8.38 -1.95
C ALA A 103 5.77 -9.53 -2.45
N ARG A 104 5.17 -10.42 -3.22
CA ARG A 104 5.87 -11.57 -3.77
C ARG A 104 6.97 -11.15 -4.73
N ASP A 105 6.67 -10.16 -5.58
CA ASP A 105 7.64 -9.65 -6.54
C ASP A 105 8.82 -8.98 -5.83
N LEU A 106 8.53 -8.16 -4.84
CA LEU A 106 9.59 -7.47 -4.10
C LEU A 106 10.46 -8.45 -3.33
N LYS A 107 9.85 -9.48 -2.74
CA LYS A 107 10.61 -10.51 -2.05
C LYS A 107 11.55 -11.21 -3.01
N ARG A 108 11.07 -11.52 -4.20
CA ARG A 108 11.89 -12.16 -5.24
C ARG A 108 13.06 -11.28 -5.67
N ARG A 109 12.87 -9.95 -5.59
CA ARG A 109 13.89 -8.98 -5.94
C ARG A 109 14.89 -8.72 -4.81
N GLY A 110 14.74 -9.39 -3.67
CA GLY A 110 15.70 -9.31 -2.59
C GLY A 110 15.31 -8.45 -1.40
N TYR A 111 14.10 -7.91 -1.40
CA TYR A 111 13.60 -7.17 -0.24
C TYR A 111 13.13 -8.11 0.85
N ASN A 112 13.22 -7.65 2.09
CA ASN A 112 12.69 -8.39 3.23
C ASN A 112 11.31 -7.83 3.52
N VAL A 113 10.27 -8.62 3.25
CA VAL A 113 8.90 -8.13 3.16
C VAL A 113 8.06 -8.59 4.33
N LEU A 114 7.35 -7.63 4.94
CA LEU A 114 6.29 -7.89 5.90
C LEU A 114 4.98 -7.38 5.32
N GLY A 115 3.87 -7.90 5.80
CA GLY A 115 2.58 -7.57 5.21
C GLY A 115 2.38 -8.27 3.89
N GLY A 116 1.50 -7.72 3.06
CA GLY A 116 1.36 -8.21 1.68
C GLY A 116 0.64 -9.54 1.56
N HIS A 117 -0.51 -9.64 2.13
CA HIS A 117 -1.28 -10.89 2.13
C HIS A 117 -1.36 -11.57 0.81
#